data_3a9d0a0fa5a732691d8d2c6e9b18adfc
#
_entry.id   3a9d0a0fa5a732691d8d2c6e9b18adfc
#
_cell.length_a   1.000
_cell.length_b   1.000
_cell.length_c   1.000
_cell.angle_alpha   90.00
_cell.angle_beta   90.00
_cell.angle_gamma   90.00
#
_symmetry.space_group_name_H-M   'P 1'
#
loop_
_entity.id
_entity.type
_entity.pdbx_description
1 polymer ?
#
loop_
_entity_poly.entity_id
_entity_poly.type
_entity_poly.pdbx_seq_one_letter_code
_entity_poly.pdbx_strand_id
1 'polypeptide(L)'
;LGGALHEFLDPNKLSTDGTVALQGISFSKDGRYMAYVISRSGSDWQEIYVKDVATGELLSDHIEWAKFGGAQWCGNGFYYSAYDAPEKGKEYSSKNEVHKVYYHKIGTPQGQDVLFYQNPAHPLRFYSVSLNKEETMMFLHESGAGSGMNLYVRDLRVPDAQFIQMTSNMDLQYSPIETIGDNIYLLTNDGAPR
;
A
#
# COMPACT_ATOMS: atom_id res chain seq x y z
N LEU A 1 28.63 4.37 -13.03
CA LEU A 1 28.29 5.03 -11.77
C LEU A 1 29.32 6.11 -11.48
N GLY A 2 29.06 7.39 -11.70
CA GLY A 2 30.02 8.49 -11.55
C GLY A 2 29.35 9.86 -11.65
N GLY A 3 28.03 9.93 -11.58
CA GLY A 3 27.28 11.19 -11.55
C GLY A 3 27.36 11.87 -10.18
N ALA A 4 27.16 13.20 -10.16
CA ALA A 4 27.00 13.95 -8.93
C ALA A 4 25.75 13.49 -8.19
N LEU A 5 25.83 13.45 -6.85
CA LEU A 5 24.67 13.22 -6.01
C LEU A 5 23.82 14.48 -5.97
N HIS A 6 22.52 14.30 -6.17
CA HIS A 6 21.52 15.36 -6.05
C HIS A 6 20.47 14.97 -5.01
N GLU A 7 20.09 15.93 -4.19
CA GLU A 7 18.97 15.75 -3.28
C GLU A 7 17.67 15.62 -4.09
N PHE A 8 16.90 14.54 -3.85
CA PHE A 8 15.64 14.28 -4.52
C PHE A 8 14.44 14.45 -3.60
N LEU A 9 14.57 14.03 -2.34
CA LEU A 9 13.59 14.22 -1.29
C LEU A 9 14.33 14.40 0.04
N ASP A 10 14.07 15.52 0.72
CA ASP A 10 14.55 15.77 2.08
C ASP A 10 13.35 15.78 3.03
N PRO A 11 13.19 14.76 3.89
CA PRO A 11 12.09 14.72 4.85
C PRO A 11 12.04 15.94 5.78
N ASN A 12 13.18 16.56 6.08
CA ASN A 12 13.25 17.73 6.95
C ASN A 12 12.63 18.99 6.30
N LYS A 13 12.45 18.98 4.99
CA LYS A 13 11.83 20.08 4.24
C LYS A 13 10.32 19.91 4.05
N LEU A 14 9.75 18.78 4.48
CA LEU A 14 8.31 18.51 4.36
C LEU A 14 7.47 19.27 5.39
N SER A 15 8.08 19.77 6.46
CA SER A 15 7.44 20.69 7.42
C SER A 15 8.46 21.63 8.04
N THR A 16 8.02 22.80 8.47
CA THR A 16 8.88 23.79 9.14
C THR A 16 9.05 23.51 10.63
N ASP A 17 8.17 22.72 11.21
CA ASP A 17 8.13 22.41 12.64
C ASP A 17 8.63 21.00 12.98
N GLY A 18 9.07 20.23 11.96
CA GLY A 18 9.58 18.88 12.14
C GLY A 18 8.55 17.83 12.54
N THR A 19 7.25 18.12 12.37
CA THR A 19 6.17 17.20 12.78
C THR A 19 5.79 16.19 11.70
N VAL A 20 6.37 16.29 10.49
CA VAL A 20 6.14 15.35 9.40
C VAL A 20 7.18 14.24 9.41
N ALA A 21 6.71 12.99 9.41
CA ALA A 21 7.55 11.81 9.33
C ALA A 21 7.36 11.11 7.98
N LEU A 22 8.47 10.82 7.28
CA LEU A 22 8.47 9.97 6.09
C LEU A 22 8.28 8.51 6.53
N GLN A 23 7.22 7.88 6.04
CA GLN A 23 6.86 6.49 6.38
C GLN A 23 7.36 5.48 5.33
N GLY A 24 7.52 5.89 4.10
CA GLY A 24 8.01 5.03 3.04
C GLY A 24 8.11 5.70 1.69
N ILE A 25 8.81 5.04 0.79
CA ILE A 25 8.93 5.42 -0.62
C ILE A 25 8.76 4.18 -1.49
N SER A 26 8.21 4.35 -2.68
CA SER A 26 8.16 3.31 -3.70
C SER A 26 8.24 3.92 -5.10
N PHE A 27 8.78 3.15 -6.05
CA PHE A 27 8.94 3.59 -7.43
C PHE A 27 8.05 2.77 -8.36
N SER A 28 7.50 3.43 -9.38
CA SER A 28 6.84 2.72 -10.49
C SER A 28 7.83 1.80 -11.20
N LYS A 29 7.34 0.72 -11.80
CA LYS A 29 8.18 -0.29 -12.45
C LYS A 29 9.05 0.27 -13.57
N ASP A 30 8.55 1.27 -14.29
CA ASP A 30 9.28 1.98 -15.35
C ASP A 30 10.26 3.04 -14.80
N GLY A 31 10.27 3.27 -13.48
CA GLY A 31 11.10 4.27 -12.81
C GLY A 31 10.69 5.71 -13.06
N ARG A 32 9.53 5.95 -13.67
CA ARG A 32 9.07 7.30 -14.00
C ARG A 32 8.56 8.07 -12.79
N TYR A 33 7.90 7.38 -11.86
CA TYR A 33 7.27 7.99 -10.71
C TYR A 33 7.82 7.44 -9.40
N MET A 34 7.87 8.30 -8.39
CA MET A 34 8.12 7.94 -7.00
C MET A 34 6.94 8.38 -6.15
N ALA A 35 6.30 7.44 -5.47
CA ALA A 35 5.37 7.75 -4.40
C ALA A 35 6.12 7.80 -3.06
N TYR A 36 5.77 8.77 -2.22
CA TYR A 36 6.23 8.81 -0.83
C TYR A 36 5.05 9.02 0.12
N VAL A 37 5.17 8.37 1.27
CA VAL A 37 4.13 8.32 2.29
C VAL A 37 4.61 9.11 3.49
N ILE A 38 3.77 9.98 3.99
CA ILE A 38 4.04 10.75 5.20
C ILE A 38 2.94 10.56 6.24
N SER A 39 3.30 10.81 7.50
CA SER A 39 2.34 11.06 8.57
C SER A 39 2.65 12.39 9.25
N ARG A 40 1.62 13.02 9.83
CA ARG A 40 1.75 14.32 10.49
C ARG A 40 1.49 14.20 11.98
N SER A 41 2.31 14.92 12.76
CA SER A 41 2.12 15.09 14.22
C SER A 41 1.92 13.78 14.98
N GLY A 42 2.61 12.71 14.57
CA GLY A 42 2.49 11.39 15.21
C GLY A 42 1.17 10.67 14.97
N SER A 43 0.36 11.16 14.01
CA SER A 43 -0.88 10.49 13.61
C SER A 43 -0.58 9.17 12.89
N ASP A 44 -1.48 8.19 13.03
CA ASP A 44 -1.50 6.99 12.20
C ASP A 44 -2.07 7.23 10.80
N TRP A 45 -2.71 8.38 10.58
CA TRP A 45 -3.18 8.77 9.24
C TRP A 45 -1.99 9.11 8.35
N GLN A 46 -2.06 8.62 7.14
CA GLN A 46 -1.02 8.76 6.13
C GLN A 46 -1.54 9.54 4.94
N GLU A 47 -0.62 10.27 4.33
CA GLU A 47 -0.82 10.92 3.05
C GLU A 47 0.18 10.35 2.04
N ILE A 48 -0.25 10.19 0.79
CA ILE A 48 0.62 9.73 -0.29
C ILE A 48 0.74 10.82 -1.33
N TYR A 49 1.97 11.13 -1.69
CA TYR A 49 2.33 12.11 -2.73
C TYR A 49 3.14 11.43 -3.81
N VAL A 50 3.09 11.98 -5.02
CA VAL A 50 3.83 11.44 -6.17
C VAL A 50 4.72 12.49 -6.78
N LYS A 51 5.96 12.10 -7.11
CA LYS A 51 6.92 12.92 -7.86
C LYS A 51 7.24 12.28 -9.20
N ASP A 52 7.44 13.09 -10.23
CA ASP A 52 8.11 12.67 -11.46
C ASP A 52 9.61 12.54 -11.19
N VAL A 53 10.18 11.39 -11.51
CA VAL A 53 11.58 11.08 -11.19
C VAL A 53 12.55 11.86 -12.07
N ALA A 54 12.19 12.11 -13.32
CA ALA A 54 13.08 12.80 -14.26
C ALA A 54 13.19 14.30 -13.97
N THR A 55 12.08 14.93 -13.57
CA THR A 55 12.04 16.38 -13.30
C THR A 55 12.20 16.70 -11.82
N GLY A 56 11.91 15.75 -10.93
CA GLY A 56 11.82 15.98 -9.49
C GLY A 56 10.58 16.77 -9.06
N GLU A 57 9.66 17.07 -9.97
CA GLU A 57 8.47 17.84 -9.69
C GLU A 57 7.44 17.01 -8.90
N LEU A 58 6.76 17.67 -7.96
CA LEU A 58 5.62 17.13 -7.25
C LEU A 58 4.41 17.17 -8.19
N LEU A 59 3.76 16.04 -8.38
CA LEU A 59 2.52 15.95 -9.16
C LEU A 59 1.32 16.39 -8.33
N SER A 60 0.17 16.53 -8.98
CA SER A 60 -1.10 16.86 -8.32
C SER A 60 -1.73 15.68 -7.58
N ASP A 61 -1.16 14.50 -7.75
CA ASP A 61 -1.62 13.25 -7.12
C ASP A 61 -1.35 13.30 -5.62
N HIS A 62 -2.43 13.37 -4.85
CA HIS A 62 -2.42 13.45 -3.39
C HIS A 62 -3.53 12.57 -2.81
N ILE A 63 -3.14 11.61 -2.00
CA ILE A 63 -4.06 10.70 -1.31
C ILE A 63 -4.08 11.06 0.18
N GLU A 64 -5.27 11.21 0.72
CA GLU A 64 -5.52 11.41 2.15
C GLU A 64 -6.19 10.18 2.76
N TRP A 65 -6.19 10.10 4.07
CA TRP A 65 -6.86 9.04 4.86
C TRP A 65 -6.35 7.63 4.58
N ALA A 66 -5.13 7.53 4.01
CA ALA A 66 -4.45 6.24 3.90
C ALA A 66 -4.03 5.74 5.30
N LYS A 67 -4.01 4.42 5.47
CA LYS A 67 -3.61 3.79 6.73
C LYS A 67 -3.16 2.34 6.49
N PHE A 68 -2.10 1.93 7.20
CA PHE A 68 -1.57 0.55 7.20
C PHE A 68 -1.17 0.04 5.82
N GLY A 69 -0.61 0.91 4.98
CA GLY A 69 -0.11 0.54 3.66
C GLY A 69 0.75 1.64 3.05
N GLY A 70 1.18 1.41 1.82
CA GLY A 70 1.90 2.37 0.99
C GLY A 70 1.38 2.28 -0.45
N ALA A 71 2.03 2.96 -1.37
CA ALA A 71 1.70 2.85 -2.79
C ALA A 71 2.28 1.55 -3.37
N GLN A 72 1.42 0.64 -3.78
CA GLN A 72 1.77 -0.59 -4.48
C GLN A 72 1.55 -0.41 -5.97
N TRP A 73 2.61 -0.11 -6.69
CA TRP A 73 2.56 0.23 -8.12
C TRP A 73 2.06 -0.92 -8.98
N CYS A 74 1.20 -0.61 -9.94
CA CYS A 74 0.71 -1.53 -10.97
C CYS A 74 0.27 -0.74 -12.20
N GLY A 75 0.91 -0.98 -13.34
CA GLY A 75 0.63 -0.24 -14.57
C GLY A 75 0.87 1.26 -14.40
N ASN A 76 -0.12 2.09 -14.73
CA ASN A 76 -0.01 3.55 -14.63
C ASN A 76 -0.64 4.13 -13.35
N GLY A 77 -0.61 3.39 -12.27
CA GLY A 77 -1.17 3.78 -10.98
C GLY A 77 -0.67 2.91 -9.86
N PHE A 78 -1.33 2.98 -8.72
CA PHE A 78 -0.98 2.17 -7.56
C PHE A 78 -2.20 1.83 -6.71
N TYR A 79 -2.10 0.72 -6.01
CA TYR A 79 -3.03 0.37 -4.95
C TYR A 79 -2.58 0.99 -3.63
N TYR A 80 -3.54 1.39 -2.82
CA TYR A 80 -3.32 1.88 -1.46
C TYR A 80 -4.46 1.46 -0.55
N SER A 81 -4.20 1.46 0.74
CA SER A 81 -5.19 1.08 1.76
C SER A 81 -5.64 2.29 2.54
N ALA A 82 -6.94 2.40 2.77
CA ALA A 82 -7.54 3.56 3.41
C ALA A 82 -8.83 3.22 4.15
N TYR A 83 -9.28 4.14 4.98
CA TYR A 83 -10.65 4.23 5.47
C TYR A 83 -11.41 5.35 4.79
N ASP A 84 -12.71 5.41 4.99
CA ASP A 84 -13.48 6.59 4.62
C ASP A 84 -12.97 7.80 5.40
N ALA A 85 -13.04 8.98 4.78
CA ALA A 85 -12.67 10.22 5.44
C ALA A 85 -13.48 10.37 6.74
N PRO A 86 -12.83 10.63 7.89
CA PRO A 86 -13.54 10.86 9.13
C PRO A 86 -14.40 12.13 9.06
N GLU A 87 -15.43 12.21 9.88
CA GLU A 87 -16.16 13.45 10.05
C GLU A 87 -15.22 14.55 10.58
N LYS A 88 -15.38 15.76 10.04
CA LYS A 88 -14.56 16.91 10.43
C LYS A 88 -14.58 17.12 11.95
N GLY A 89 -13.40 17.15 12.55
CA GLY A 89 -13.20 17.28 14.00
C GLY A 89 -13.28 15.96 14.78
N LYS A 90 -13.45 14.82 14.09
CA LYS A 90 -13.45 13.48 14.69
C LYS A 90 -12.32 12.60 14.20
N GLU A 91 -11.31 13.17 13.59
CA GLU A 91 -10.19 12.47 12.93
C GLU A 91 -9.46 11.50 13.89
N TYR A 92 -9.47 11.78 15.18
CA TYR A 92 -8.81 10.97 16.22
C TYR A 92 -9.76 10.25 17.16
N SER A 93 -11.08 10.43 17.01
CA SER A 93 -12.08 9.86 17.91
C SER A 93 -13.08 8.92 17.23
N SER A 94 -13.15 8.93 15.91
CA SER A 94 -14.01 8.01 15.15
C SER A 94 -13.44 6.60 15.16
N LYS A 95 -14.34 5.61 15.23
CA LYS A 95 -13.96 4.22 14.97
C LYS A 95 -13.62 4.06 13.49
N ASN A 96 -12.48 3.44 13.21
CA ASN A 96 -12.12 3.04 11.87
C ASN A 96 -12.66 1.65 11.62
N GLU A 97 -13.66 1.54 10.76
CA GLU A 97 -14.30 0.27 10.39
C GLU A 97 -14.31 0.12 8.86
N VAL A 98 -14.26 -1.13 8.40
CA VAL A 98 -14.27 -1.50 6.99
C VAL A 98 -13.09 -0.88 6.24
N HIS A 99 -11.89 -1.37 6.55
CA HIS A 99 -10.67 -1.02 5.82
C HIS A 99 -10.80 -1.43 4.36
N LYS A 100 -10.35 -0.57 3.46
CA LYS A 100 -10.56 -0.70 2.01
C LYS A 100 -9.23 -0.65 1.27
N VAL A 101 -9.18 -1.26 0.10
CA VAL A 101 -8.10 -1.09 -0.87
C VAL A 101 -8.67 -0.37 -2.08
N TYR A 102 -8.01 0.70 -2.50
CA TYR A 102 -8.35 1.47 -3.69
C TYR A 102 -7.24 1.38 -4.73
N TYR A 103 -7.59 1.64 -5.98
CA TYR A 103 -6.65 1.85 -7.06
C TYR A 103 -6.70 3.31 -7.51
N HIS A 104 -5.57 3.99 -7.42
CA HIS A 104 -5.36 5.36 -7.89
C HIS A 104 -4.66 5.34 -9.24
N LYS A 105 -5.21 6.06 -10.22
CA LYS A 105 -4.59 6.27 -11.52
C LYS A 105 -3.85 7.60 -11.52
N ILE A 106 -2.58 7.60 -11.92
CA ILE A 106 -1.77 8.82 -11.98
C ILE A 106 -2.45 9.89 -12.85
N GLY A 107 -2.48 11.13 -12.33
CA GLY A 107 -3.06 12.29 -12.97
C GLY A 107 -4.57 12.43 -12.77
N THR A 108 -5.19 11.63 -11.90
CA THR A 108 -6.61 11.78 -11.54
C THR A 108 -6.76 12.22 -10.08
N PRO A 109 -7.83 12.94 -9.73
CA PRO A 109 -8.09 13.26 -8.33
C PRO A 109 -8.55 12.02 -7.55
N GLN A 110 -8.22 11.95 -6.26
CA GLN A 110 -8.55 10.82 -5.35
C GLN A 110 -10.04 10.45 -5.37
N GLY A 111 -10.94 11.42 -5.56
CA GLY A 111 -12.38 11.14 -5.64
C GLY A 111 -12.83 10.30 -6.84
N GLN A 112 -11.93 10.02 -7.79
CA GLN A 112 -12.16 9.13 -8.93
C GLN A 112 -11.51 7.75 -8.73
N ASP A 113 -10.90 7.50 -7.58
CA ASP A 113 -10.24 6.22 -7.28
C ASP A 113 -11.23 5.07 -7.25
N VAL A 114 -10.81 3.94 -7.78
CA VAL A 114 -11.65 2.77 -7.88
C VAL A 114 -11.53 1.94 -6.61
N LEU A 115 -12.65 1.69 -5.94
CA LEU A 115 -12.70 0.72 -4.84
C LEU A 115 -12.35 -0.67 -5.41
N PHE A 116 -11.23 -1.21 -4.97
CA PHE A 116 -10.74 -2.51 -5.43
C PHE A 116 -11.20 -3.65 -4.53
N TYR A 117 -11.11 -3.46 -3.20
CA TYR A 117 -11.48 -4.48 -2.23
C TYR A 117 -11.99 -3.88 -0.93
N GLN A 118 -13.00 -4.52 -0.35
CA GLN A 118 -13.47 -4.32 1.03
C GLN A 118 -14.16 -5.59 1.51
N ASN A 119 -14.26 -5.76 2.84
CA ASN A 119 -15.02 -6.84 3.44
C ASN A 119 -15.83 -6.36 4.66
N PRO A 120 -17.07 -5.89 4.46
CA PRO A 120 -17.93 -5.42 5.54
C PRO A 120 -18.33 -6.50 6.56
N ALA A 121 -18.21 -7.79 6.20
CA ALA A 121 -18.46 -8.89 7.14
C ALA A 121 -17.39 -8.98 8.25
N HIS A 122 -16.22 -8.38 8.02
CA HIS A 122 -15.12 -8.33 8.97
C HIS A 122 -14.61 -6.89 9.14
N PRO A 123 -15.39 -5.97 9.72
CA PRO A 123 -15.14 -4.54 9.70
C PRO A 123 -13.87 -4.11 10.44
N LEU A 124 -13.36 -4.96 11.34
CA LEU A 124 -12.15 -4.67 12.13
C LEU A 124 -10.87 -5.29 11.55
N ARG A 125 -10.94 -5.88 10.37
CA ARG A 125 -9.77 -6.43 9.67
C ARG A 125 -9.12 -5.38 8.78
N PHE A 126 -7.83 -5.54 8.57
CA PHE A 126 -7.01 -4.70 7.71
C PHE A 126 -6.70 -5.45 6.42
N TYR A 127 -6.72 -4.73 5.31
CA TYR A 127 -6.47 -5.27 3.99
C TYR A 127 -5.38 -4.46 3.30
N SER A 128 -4.42 -5.14 2.72
CA SER A 128 -3.43 -4.52 1.84
C SER A 128 -3.12 -5.46 0.68
N VAL A 129 -2.54 -4.92 -0.37
CA VAL A 129 -2.09 -5.72 -1.50
C VAL A 129 -0.59 -5.56 -1.71
N SER A 130 0.03 -6.59 -2.25
CA SER A 130 1.37 -6.54 -2.81
C SER A 130 1.38 -7.24 -4.17
N LEU A 131 2.36 -6.93 -5.00
CA LEU A 131 2.52 -7.54 -6.31
C LEU A 131 3.91 -8.19 -6.40
N ASN A 132 4.01 -9.20 -7.25
CA ASN A 132 5.33 -9.67 -7.65
C ASN A 132 6.01 -8.64 -8.57
N LYS A 133 7.30 -8.81 -8.80
CA LYS A 133 8.14 -7.90 -9.59
C LYS A 133 7.64 -7.72 -11.03
N GLU A 134 7.05 -8.76 -11.60
CA GLU A 134 6.52 -8.76 -12.97
C GLU A 134 5.13 -8.11 -13.08
N GLU A 135 4.47 -7.77 -11.94
CA GLU A 135 3.08 -7.30 -11.87
C GLU A 135 2.07 -8.28 -12.49
N THR A 136 2.38 -9.58 -12.39
CA THR A 136 1.54 -10.66 -12.92
C THR A 136 0.75 -11.38 -11.85
N MET A 137 1.22 -11.32 -10.60
CA MET A 137 0.58 -11.93 -9.44
C MET A 137 0.31 -10.87 -8.40
N MET A 138 -0.91 -10.86 -7.89
CA MET A 138 -1.31 -9.99 -6.78
C MET A 138 -1.61 -10.84 -5.55
N PHE A 139 -1.12 -10.38 -4.42
CA PHE A 139 -1.40 -10.95 -3.11
C PHE A 139 -2.26 -9.98 -2.31
N LEU A 140 -3.37 -10.48 -1.78
CA LEU A 140 -4.19 -9.74 -0.81
C LEU A 140 -3.87 -10.29 0.58
N HIS A 141 -3.46 -9.39 1.45
CA HIS A 141 -3.17 -9.66 2.85
C HIS A 141 -4.37 -9.25 3.69
N GLU A 142 -4.88 -10.14 4.51
CA GLU A 142 -5.92 -9.87 5.48
C GLU A 142 -5.35 -10.12 6.88
N SER A 143 -5.33 -9.10 7.73
CA SER A 143 -4.84 -9.15 9.10
C SER A 143 -5.88 -8.63 10.08
N GLY A 144 -5.72 -8.96 11.35
CA GLY A 144 -6.61 -8.56 12.44
C GLY A 144 -5.82 -8.18 13.69
N ALA A 145 -6.47 -8.25 14.84
CA ALA A 145 -5.85 -7.94 16.14
C ALA A 145 -4.75 -8.96 16.57
N GLY A 146 -4.72 -10.14 15.93
CA GLY A 146 -3.70 -11.17 16.18
C GLY A 146 -2.42 -10.97 15.38
N SER A 147 -1.47 -11.88 15.55
CA SER A 147 -0.18 -11.85 14.84
C SER A 147 -0.19 -12.59 13.49
N GLY A 148 -1.25 -13.32 13.19
CA GLY A 148 -1.39 -14.08 11.95
C GLY A 148 -2.12 -13.30 10.86
N MET A 149 -2.12 -13.87 9.66
CA MET A 149 -2.78 -13.28 8.50
C MET A 149 -3.35 -14.35 7.58
N ASN A 150 -4.41 -14.02 6.86
CA ASN A 150 -4.79 -14.74 5.66
C ASN A 150 -4.07 -14.13 4.46
N LEU A 151 -3.64 -15.00 3.56
CA LEU A 151 -3.05 -14.64 2.28
C LEU A 151 -3.90 -15.22 1.16
N TYR A 152 -4.22 -14.36 0.21
CA TYR A 152 -4.92 -14.74 -1.02
C TYR A 152 -4.04 -14.35 -2.21
N VAL A 153 -4.14 -15.11 -3.29
CA VAL A 153 -3.42 -14.83 -4.53
C VAL A 153 -4.39 -14.70 -5.71
N ARG A 154 -4.07 -13.82 -6.63
CA ARG A 154 -4.78 -13.62 -7.90
C ARG A 154 -3.78 -13.53 -9.04
N ASP A 155 -3.97 -14.31 -10.10
CA ASP A 155 -3.21 -14.19 -11.34
C ASP A 155 -3.80 -13.07 -12.20
N LEU A 156 -3.04 -11.99 -12.38
CA LEU A 156 -3.46 -10.82 -13.16
C LEU A 156 -3.40 -11.03 -14.68
N ARG A 157 -2.76 -12.12 -15.14
CA ARG A 157 -2.72 -12.50 -16.57
C ARG A 157 -4.03 -13.13 -17.02
N VAL A 158 -4.83 -13.62 -16.08
CA VAL A 158 -6.13 -14.24 -16.36
C VAL A 158 -7.22 -13.20 -16.12
N PRO A 159 -7.96 -12.79 -17.16
CA PRO A 159 -9.10 -11.89 -17.01
C PRO A 159 -10.10 -12.43 -15.98
N ASP A 160 -10.58 -11.55 -15.11
CA ASP A 160 -11.59 -11.86 -14.09
C ASP A 160 -11.21 -12.99 -13.10
N ALA A 161 -9.92 -13.36 -13.01
CA ALA A 161 -9.44 -14.29 -12.01
C ALA A 161 -9.89 -13.85 -10.61
N GLN A 162 -10.37 -14.80 -9.83
CA GLN A 162 -10.75 -14.55 -8.45
C GLN A 162 -9.55 -14.76 -7.52
N PHE A 163 -9.59 -14.16 -6.33
CA PHE A 163 -8.63 -14.45 -5.30
C PHE A 163 -8.80 -15.89 -4.79
N ILE A 164 -7.71 -16.61 -4.71
CA ILE A 164 -7.62 -17.96 -4.14
C ILE A 164 -6.95 -17.84 -2.78
N GLN A 165 -7.60 -18.33 -1.74
CA GLN A 165 -7.02 -18.34 -0.39
C GLN A 165 -5.89 -19.37 -0.33
N MET A 166 -4.72 -18.95 0.12
CA MET A 166 -3.53 -19.80 0.26
C MET A 166 -3.36 -20.35 1.68
N THR A 167 -3.95 -19.69 2.67
CA THR A 167 -3.80 -20.02 4.09
C THR A 167 -5.08 -20.57 4.66
N SER A 168 -4.98 -21.48 5.62
CA SER A 168 -6.15 -22.15 6.22
C SER A 168 -6.73 -21.40 7.42
N ASN A 169 -5.96 -20.52 8.05
CA ASN A 169 -6.37 -19.79 9.25
C ASN A 169 -5.52 -18.52 9.42
N MET A 170 -5.88 -17.68 10.40
CA MET A 170 -5.18 -16.43 10.75
C MET A 170 -4.22 -16.59 11.93
N ASP A 171 -3.70 -17.77 12.21
CA ASP A 171 -2.80 -18.00 13.36
C ASP A 171 -1.32 -17.85 12.98
N LEU A 172 -1.03 -17.95 11.69
CA LEU A 172 0.32 -17.97 11.15
C LEU A 172 0.57 -16.76 10.23
N GLN A 173 1.86 -16.49 10.01
CA GLN A 173 2.30 -15.44 9.09
C GLN A 173 2.77 -16.07 7.77
N TYR A 174 2.38 -15.42 6.67
CA TYR A 174 2.81 -15.80 5.33
C TYR A 174 3.12 -14.53 4.53
N SER A 175 4.38 -14.36 4.19
CA SER A 175 4.86 -13.19 3.45
C SER A 175 5.41 -13.63 2.10
N PRO A 176 4.80 -13.23 0.98
CA PRO A 176 5.37 -13.46 -0.35
C PRO A 176 6.74 -12.79 -0.45
N ILE A 177 7.74 -13.56 -0.89
CA ILE A 177 9.11 -13.06 -1.10
C ILE A 177 9.37 -12.87 -2.59
N GLU A 178 9.06 -13.90 -3.38
CA GLU A 178 9.37 -13.91 -4.82
C GLU A 178 8.46 -14.90 -5.55
N THR A 179 8.31 -14.68 -6.86
CA THR A 179 7.72 -15.66 -7.78
C THR A 179 8.74 -16.02 -8.83
N ILE A 180 9.01 -17.32 -9.01
CA ILE A 180 9.96 -17.83 -10.01
C ILE A 180 9.30 -18.94 -10.82
N GLY A 181 9.04 -18.67 -12.09
CA GLY A 181 8.22 -19.55 -12.92
C GLY A 181 6.82 -19.70 -12.33
N ASP A 182 6.40 -20.94 -12.07
CA ASP A 182 5.09 -21.26 -11.51
C ASP A 182 5.11 -21.38 -9.97
N ASN A 183 6.23 -21.05 -9.32
CA ASN A 183 6.37 -21.18 -7.88
C ASN A 183 6.27 -19.83 -7.17
N ILE A 184 5.56 -19.80 -6.05
CA ILE A 184 5.49 -18.68 -5.13
C ILE A 184 6.32 -19.06 -3.89
N TYR A 185 7.34 -18.27 -3.58
CA TYR A 185 8.18 -18.43 -2.40
C TYR A 185 7.63 -17.56 -1.27
N LEU A 186 7.35 -18.19 -0.13
CA LEU A 186 6.79 -17.58 1.05
C LEU A 186 7.73 -17.69 2.24
N LEU A 187 7.86 -16.61 3.01
CA LEU A 187 8.37 -16.69 4.38
C LEU A 187 7.19 -16.97 5.31
N THR A 188 7.32 -17.99 6.15
CA THR A 188 6.28 -18.39 7.09
C THR A 188 6.88 -18.86 8.42
N ASN A 189 6.11 -18.77 9.50
CA ASN A 189 6.39 -19.41 10.78
C ASN A 189 5.62 -20.73 10.95
N ASP A 190 4.99 -21.25 9.89
CA ASP A 190 4.35 -22.55 9.87
C ASP A 190 5.39 -23.67 9.99
N GLY A 191 5.24 -24.50 11.05
CA GLY A 191 6.21 -25.55 11.34
C GLY A 191 7.61 -25.08 11.75
N ALA A 192 7.84 -23.77 11.90
CA ALA A 192 9.10 -23.21 12.32
C ALA A 192 9.05 -22.85 13.82
N PRO A 193 9.91 -23.45 14.66
CA PRO A 193 10.00 -23.03 16.07
C PRO A 193 10.53 -21.60 16.13
N ARG A 194 9.94 -20.81 17.03
CA ARG A 194 10.44 -19.46 17.38
C ARG A 194 11.69 -19.56 18.25
#